data_d675d017bef663076886726cee2eb6df
#
_entry.id   d675d017bef663076886726cee2eb6df
#
_cell.length_a   1.000
_cell.length_b   1.000
_cell.length_c   1.000
_cell.angle_alpha   90.00
_cell.angle_beta   90.00
_cell.angle_gamma   90.00
#
_symmetry.space_group_name_H-M   'P 1'
#
loop_
_entity.id
_entity.type
_entity.pdbx_description
1 polymer ?
#
loop_
_entity_poly.entity_id
_entity_poly.type
_entity_poly.pdbx_seq_one_letter_code
_entity_poly.pdbx_strand_id
1 'polypeptide(L)'
;QIRTLAAEACMSFNSVHMEGFDELSDTQIRAFDSFIKYAQSQGTTVILVLSPWHPYLYGYLLTEPEQHKGFFLVENWLRQYCADNNVPLYGSYDPACIEGLQETDFFDGLHCGGTGIARFFPGIPQALADLENGTLANPLDVHPRTSLDDPNAEPVDPDTNQQEG
;
A
#
# COMPACT_ATOMS: atom_id res chain seq x y z
N GLN A 1 -0.49 -15.69 -16.91
CA GLN A 1 -0.83 -14.40 -17.57
C GLN A 1 -0.67 -13.22 -16.60
N ILE A 2 -1.27 -13.24 -15.39
CA ILE A 2 -1.17 -12.14 -14.40
C ILE A 2 0.29 -11.95 -13.97
N ARG A 3 1.02 -13.03 -13.65
CA ARG A 3 2.47 -12.97 -13.34
C ARG A 3 3.31 -12.39 -14.48
N THR A 4 2.95 -12.68 -15.72
CA THR A 4 3.64 -12.11 -16.88
C THR A 4 3.46 -10.61 -16.93
N LEU A 5 2.23 -10.12 -16.72
CA LEU A 5 1.93 -8.69 -16.66
C LEU A 5 2.62 -8.01 -15.46
N ALA A 6 2.69 -8.67 -14.30
CA ALA A 6 3.42 -8.18 -13.15
C ALA A 6 4.93 -8.10 -13.42
N ALA A 7 5.51 -9.10 -14.11
CA ALA A 7 6.92 -9.07 -14.52
C ALA A 7 7.21 -7.97 -15.55
N GLU A 8 6.30 -7.74 -16.50
CA GLU A 8 6.39 -6.61 -17.43
C GLU A 8 6.32 -5.27 -16.69
N ALA A 9 5.47 -5.18 -15.65
CA ALA A 9 5.41 -4.01 -14.79
C ALA A 9 6.75 -3.77 -14.06
N CYS A 10 7.41 -4.81 -13.54
CA CYS A 10 8.76 -4.68 -12.96
C CYS A 10 9.77 -4.12 -13.97
N MET A 11 9.77 -4.62 -15.20
CA MET A 11 10.69 -4.14 -16.24
C MET A 11 10.41 -2.70 -16.67
N SER A 12 9.18 -2.24 -16.54
CA SER A 12 8.76 -0.87 -16.85
C SER A 12 8.77 0.06 -15.62
N PHE A 13 9.17 -0.44 -14.46
CA PHE A 13 9.07 0.27 -13.19
C PHE A 13 9.83 1.59 -13.20
N ASN A 14 10.99 1.64 -13.85
CA ASN A 14 11.77 2.87 -14.02
C ASN A 14 10.98 3.98 -14.72
N SER A 15 9.95 3.63 -15.48
CA SER A 15 9.11 4.61 -16.19
C SER A 15 8.11 5.33 -15.29
N VAL A 16 7.81 4.79 -14.09
CA VAL A 16 6.89 5.41 -13.12
C VAL A 16 7.62 6.25 -12.05
N HIS A 17 8.95 6.40 -12.18
CA HIS A 17 9.78 7.27 -11.34
C HIS A 17 9.65 7.00 -9.82
N MET A 18 9.49 5.73 -9.43
CA MET A 18 9.38 5.30 -8.03
C MET A 18 10.71 4.90 -7.40
N GLU A 19 11.81 5.18 -8.09
CA GLU A 19 13.16 4.86 -7.65
C GLU A 19 14.04 6.10 -7.59
N GLY A 20 15.16 5.97 -6.88
CA GLY A 20 16.21 6.99 -6.88
C GLY A 20 15.91 8.24 -6.04
N PHE A 21 14.89 8.21 -5.17
CA PHE A 21 14.69 9.22 -4.15
C PHE A 21 14.74 8.58 -2.75
N ASP A 22 15.32 9.28 -1.79
CA ASP A 22 15.55 8.83 -0.42
C ASP A 22 14.96 9.78 0.64
N GLU A 23 14.29 10.83 0.18
CA GLU A 23 13.57 11.79 1.03
C GLU A 23 12.25 12.22 0.40
N LEU A 24 11.29 12.60 1.22
CA LEU A 24 10.02 13.13 0.76
C LEU A 24 10.12 14.65 0.56
N SER A 25 9.56 15.13 -0.53
CA SER A 25 9.54 16.55 -0.83
C SER A 25 8.67 17.34 0.15
N ASP A 26 9.24 18.26 0.90
CA ASP A 26 8.52 19.19 1.78
C ASP A 26 7.40 19.95 1.07
N THR A 27 7.60 20.26 -0.20
CA THR A 27 6.59 20.96 -1.01
C THR A 27 5.39 20.06 -1.26
N GLN A 28 5.61 18.79 -1.57
CA GLN A 28 4.53 17.82 -1.78
C GLN A 28 3.81 17.51 -0.46
N ILE A 29 4.54 17.34 0.63
CA ILE A 29 3.98 17.16 1.96
C ILE A 29 3.04 18.33 2.33
N ARG A 30 3.50 19.57 2.16
CA ARG A 30 2.67 20.76 2.44
C ARG A 30 1.46 20.87 1.52
N ALA A 31 1.61 20.52 0.24
CA ALA A 31 0.49 20.53 -0.71
C ALA A 31 -0.56 19.49 -0.33
N PHE A 32 -0.14 18.27 0.03
CA PHE A 32 -1.01 17.21 0.50
C PHE A 32 -1.77 17.62 1.77
N ASP A 33 -1.05 18.08 2.79
CA ASP A 33 -1.65 18.54 4.07
C ASP A 33 -2.67 19.66 3.82
N SER A 34 -2.31 20.65 2.99
CA SER A 34 -3.20 21.75 2.66
C SER A 34 -4.46 21.28 1.94
N PHE A 35 -4.33 20.29 1.05
CA PHE A 35 -5.48 19.71 0.34
C PHE A 35 -6.42 18.97 1.31
N ILE A 36 -5.87 18.12 2.19
CA ILE A 36 -6.67 17.39 3.18
C ILE A 36 -7.41 18.36 4.11
N LYS A 37 -6.69 19.34 4.67
CA LYS A 37 -7.27 20.36 5.55
C LYS A 37 -8.34 21.22 4.85
N TYR A 38 -8.09 21.57 3.59
CA TYR A 38 -9.09 22.28 2.81
C TYR A 38 -10.37 21.46 2.62
N ALA A 39 -10.25 20.20 2.20
CA ALA A 39 -11.41 19.32 2.04
C ALA A 39 -12.21 19.18 3.34
N GLN A 40 -11.52 18.94 4.47
CA GLN A 40 -12.13 18.87 5.78
C GLN A 40 -12.83 20.19 6.19
N SER A 41 -12.22 21.33 5.88
CA SER A 41 -12.81 22.65 6.16
C SER A 41 -14.12 22.92 5.38
N GLN A 42 -14.31 22.22 4.28
CA GLN A 42 -15.55 22.26 3.48
C GLN A 42 -16.59 21.21 3.96
N GLY A 43 -16.36 20.54 5.10
CA GLY A 43 -17.23 19.51 5.63
C GLY A 43 -17.11 18.15 4.93
N THR A 44 -16.04 17.93 4.14
CA THR A 44 -15.80 16.65 3.46
C THR A 44 -15.06 15.72 4.39
N THR A 45 -15.58 14.51 4.59
CA THR A 45 -14.84 13.43 5.23
C THR A 45 -13.81 12.86 4.25
N VAL A 46 -12.54 12.86 4.65
CA VAL A 46 -11.45 12.30 3.86
C VAL A 46 -11.10 10.93 4.39
N ILE A 47 -11.02 9.95 3.53
CA ILE A 47 -10.59 8.57 3.81
C ILE A 47 -9.47 8.24 2.85
N LEU A 48 -8.33 7.77 3.35
CA LEU A 48 -7.23 7.30 2.51
C LEU A 48 -7.29 5.79 2.35
N VAL A 49 -6.99 5.33 1.15
CA VAL A 49 -6.93 3.90 0.83
C VAL A 49 -5.64 3.63 0.07
N LEU A 50 -4.79 2.77 0.63
CA LEU A 50 -3.58 2.30 -0.03
C LEU A 50 -3.89 0.99 -0.75
N SER A 51 -3.85 1.03 -2.09
CA SER A 51 -4.04 -0.18 -2.89
C SER A 51 -2.77 -1.03 -2.85
N PRO A 52 -2.86 -2.32 -2.49
CA PRO A 52 -1.71 -3.20 -2.49
C PRO A 52 -1.16 -3.36 -3.90
N TRP A 53 0.15 -3.57 -3.97
CA TRP A 53 0.81 -3.97 -5.20
C TRP A 53 0.79 -5.49 -5.34
N HIS A 54 0.86 -5.98 -6.56
CA HIS A 54 0.92 -7.43 -6.80
C HIS A 54 2.11 -8.03 -6.04
N PRO A 55 1.95 -9.20 -5.36
CA PRO A 55 3.01 -9.79 -4.54
C PRO A 55 4.35 -9.94 -5.26
N TYR A 56 4.32 -10.30 -6.55
CA TYR A 56 5.53 -10.41 -7.36
C TYR A 56 6.23 -9.05 -7.55
N LEU A 57 5.47 -7.98 -7.83
CA LEU A 57 6.04 -6.64 -8.00
C LEU A 57 6.56 -6.09 -6.68
N TYR A 58 5.81 -6.23 -5.60
CA TYR A 58 6.27 -5.79 -4.28
C TYR A 58 7.52 -6.55 -3.84
N GLY A 59 7.54 -7.88 -4.06
CA GLY A 59 8.72 -8.71 -3.83
C GLY A 59 9.96 -8.23 -4.60
N TYR A 60 9.79 -7.77 -5.84
CA TYR A 60 10.88 -7.14 -6.60
C TYR A 60 11.45 -5.90 -5.90
N LEU A 61 10.58 -5.01 -5.38
CA LEU A 61 11.03 -3.82 -4.65
C LEU A 61 11.88 -4.17 -3.43
N LEU A 62 11.52 -5.25 -2.73
CA LEU A 62 12.24 -5.72 -1.55
C LEU A 62 13.63 -6.27 -1.87
N THR A 63 13.94 -6.64 -3.14
CA THR A 63 15.27 -7.11 -3.53
C THR A 63 16.30 -5.99 -3.61
N GLU A 64 15.86 -4.75 -3.83
CA GLU A 64 16.73 -3.58 -3.97
C GLU A 64 16.23 -2.41 -3.10
N PRO A 65 16.18 -2.60 -1.75
CA PRO A 65 15.48 -1.69 -0.84
C PRO A 65 16.07 -0.28 -0.84
N GLU A 66 17.37 -0.14 -1.03
CA GLU A 66 18.01 1.18 -1.09
C GLU A 66 17.62 1.97 -2.34
N GLN A 67 17.41 1.27 -3.48
CA GLN A 67 16.94 1.90 -4.72
C GLN A 67 15.50 2.37 -4.60
N HIS A 68 14.68 1.63 -3.84
CA HIS A 68 13.25 1.89 -3.67
C HIS A 68 12.90 2.51 -2.31
N LYS A 69 13.89 3.01 -1.57
CA LYS A 69 13.73 3.57 -0.23
C LYS A 69 12.62 4.61 -0.15
N GLY A 70 12.57 5.51 -1.11
CA GLY A 70 11.56 6.56 -1.15
C GLY A 70 10.13 6.01 -1.25
N PHE A 71 9.92 4.91 -1.97
CA PHE A 71 8.62 4.25 -2.04
C PHE A 71 8.15 3.78 -0.64
N PHE A 72 9.02 3.14 0.13
CA PHE A 72 8.69 2.70 1.49
C PHE A 72 8.46 3.88 2.44
N LEU A 73 9.23 4.97 2.27
CA LEU A 73 9.04 6.20 3.05
C LEU A 73 7.65 6.81 2.84
N VAL A 74 7.08 6.74 1.64
CA VAL A 74 5.74 7.29 1.36
C VAL A 74 4.68 6.63 2.22
N GLU A 75 4.62 5.30 2.28
CA GLU A 75 3.62 4.60 3.08
C GLU A 75 3.81 4.90 4.57
N ASN A 76 5.03 4.82 5.09
CA ASN A 76 5.32 5.12 6.49
C ASN A 76 4.90 6.54 6.85
N TRP A 77 5.18 7.51 5.99
CA TRP A 77 4.76 8.89 6.20
C TRP A 77 3.23 9.04 6.18
N LEU A 78 2.54 8.40 5.22
CA LEU A 78 1.07 8.44 5.16
C LEU A 78 0.43 7.85 6.41
N ARG A 79 0.97 6.75 6.93
CA ARG A 79 0.50 6.12 8.17
C ARG A 79 0.66 7.07 9.36
N GLN A 80 1.83 7.67 9.52
CA GLN A 80 2.07 8.66 10.58
C GLN A 80 1.17 9.87 10.42
N TYR A 81 1.05 10.41 9.20
CA TYR A 81 0.18 11.55 8.92
C TYR A 81 -1.28 11.26 9.29
N CYS A 82 -1.79 10.08 8.93
CA CYS A 82 -3.15 9.68 9.23
C CYS A 82 -3.39 9.52 10.73
N ALA A 83 -2.44 8.94 11.46
CA ALA A 83 -2.52 8.82 12.91
C ALA A 83 -2.55 10.20 13.59
N ASP A 84 -1.65 11.11 13.18
CA ASP A 84 -1.51 12.45 13.77
C ASP A 84 -2.72 13.37 13.48
N ASN A 85 -3.39 13.16 12.35
CA ASN A 85 -4.49 14.01 11.88
C ASN A 85 -5.88 13.34 11.98
N ASN A 86 -5.96 12.14 12.58
CA ASN A 86 -7.19 11.35 12.71
C ASN A 86 -7.91 11.16 11.35
N VAL A 87 -7.13 10.84 10.31
CA VAL A 87 -7.64 10.52 8.97
C VAL A 87 -7.74 9.01 8.86
N PRO A 88 -8.91 8.42 8.52
CA PRO A 88 -9.03 6.99 8.28
C PRO A 88 -8.08 6.53 7.18
N LEU A 89 -7.33 5.44 7.44
CA LEU A 89 -6.44 4.81 6.48
C LEU A 89 -6.73 3.32 6.40
N TYR A 90 -6.99 2.83 5.19
CA TYR A 90 -7.22 1.43 4.90
C TYR A 90 -6.17 0.90 3.91
N GLY A 91 -5.87 -0.40 4.02
CA GLY A 91 -4.94 -1.08 3.13
C GLY A 91 -3.47 -0.83 3.42
N SER A 92 -2.64 -1.28 2.50
CA SER A 92 -1.17 -1.17 2.49
C SER A 92 -0.68 -1.38 1.07
N TYR A 93 0.46 -0.80 0.70
CA TYR A 93 1.15 -1.16 -0.54
C TYR A 93 1.73 -2.57 -0.45
N ASP A 94 2.11 -3.02 0.77
CA ASP A 94 2.57 -4.40 0.99
C ASP A 94 1.38 -5.37 1.00
N PRO A 95 1.27 -6.28 0.02
CA PRO A 95 0.20 -7.26 -0.04
C PRO A 95 0.20 -8.24 1.15
N ALA A 96 1.33 -8.45 1.81
CA ALA A 96 1.42 -9.32 2.98
C ALA A 96 0.70 -8.77 4.21
N CYS A 97 0.46 -7.45 4.26
CA CYS A 97 -0.31 -6.81 5.32
C CYS A 97 -1.83 -7.00 5.17
N ILE A 98 -2.30 -7.68 4.12
CA ILE A 98 -3.72 -7.84 3.82
C ILE A 98 -4.09 -9.31 3.87
N GLU A 99 -4.88 -9.68 4.89
CA GLU A 99 -5.29 -11.06 5.12
C GLU A 99 -6.03 -11.64 3.91
N GLY A 100 -5.59 -12.82 3.47
CA GLY A 100 -6.20 -13.59 2.40
C GLY A 100 -6.07 -12.98 1.00
N LEU A 101 -5.30 -11.91 0.81
CA LEU A 101 -5.03 -11.36 -0.53
C LEU A 101 -4.16 -12.33 -1.33
N GLN A 102 -4.55 -12.57 -2.59
CA GLN A 102 -3.89 -13.53 -3.47
C GLN A 102 -3.51 -12.87 -4.81
N GLU A 103 -2.57 -13.46 -5.55
CA GLU A 103 -2.19 -13.00 -6.88
C GLU A 103 -3.37 -12.94 -7.85
N THR A 104 -4.34 -13.84 -7.70
CA THR A 104 -5.56 -13.91 -8.51
C THR A 104 -6.53 -12.76 -8.26
N ASP A 105 -6.34 -11.99 -7.19
CA ASP A 105 -7.13 -10.79 -6.89
C ASP A 105 -6.68 -9.58 -7.75
N PHE A 106 -5.61 -9.73 -8.55
CA PHE A 106 -5.06 -8.67 -9.39
C PHE A 106 -5.34 -8.89 -10.88
N PHE A 107 -5.45 -7.81 -11.63
CA PHE A 107 -5.51 -7.82 -13.09
C PHE A 107 -4.10 -7.72 -13.71
N ASP A 108 -3.19 -7.03 -13.05
CA ASP A 108 -1.80 -6.79 -13.45
C ASP A 108 -0.92 -6.55 -12.22
N GLY A 109 0.19 -5.85 -12.37
CA GLY A 109 1.11 -5.55 -11.26
C GLY A 109 0.59 -4.54 -10.22
N LEU A 110 -0.44 -3.75 -10.57
CA LEU A 110 -0.86 -2.58 -9.78
C LEU A 110 -2.35 -2.56 -9.44
N HIS A 111 -3.19 -3.24 -10.22
CA HIS A 111 -4.63 -3.08 -10.14
C HIS A 111 -5.31 -4.28 -9.50
N CYS A 112 -5.90 -4.08 -8.33
CA CYS A 112 -6.76 -5.05 -7.67
C CYS A 112 -8.15 -5.11 -8.29
N GLY A 113 -8.68 -6.32 -8.42
CA GLY A 113 -10.09 -6.56 -8.71
C GLY A 113 -11.00 -6.31 -7.50
N GLY A 114 -12.32 -6.30 -7.73
CA GLY A 114 -13.29 -6.03 -6.69
C GLY A 114 -13.20 -6.97 -5.48
N THR A 115 -12.85 -8.24 -5.69
CA THR A 115 -12.63 -9.24 -4.62
C THR A 115 -11.43 -8.84 -3.77
N GLY A 116 -10.32 -8.42 -4.40
CA GLY A 116 -9.14 -7.96 -3.69
C GLY A 116 -9.40 -6.67 -2.92
N ILE A 117 -10.10 -5.70 -3.52
CA ILE A 117 -10.45 -4.44 -2.86
C ILE A 117 -11.25 -4.71 -1.58
N ALA A 118 -12.21 -5.63 -1.61
CA ALA A 118 -13.04 -5.96 -0.45
C ALA A 118 -12.26 -6.56 0.75
N ARG A 119 -11.00 -6.98 0.54
CA ARG A 119 -10.14 -7.50 1.62
C ARG A 119 -9.50 -6.41 2.46
N PHE A 120 -9.28 -5.23 1.91
CA PHE A 120 -8.59 -4.14 2.59
C PHE A 120 -9.42 -2.86 2.74
N PHE A 121 -10.56 -2.76 2.07
CA PHE A 121 -11.45 -1.63 2.19
C PHE A 121 -12.91 -2.07 2.37
N PRO A 122 -13.53 -1.79 3.53
CA PRO A 122 -14.87 -2.28 3.85
C PRO A 122 -15.99 -1.53 3.10
N GLY A 123 -15.62 -0.56 2.28
CA GLY A 123 -16.54 0.34 1.60
C GLY A 123 -16.87 1.60 2.42
N ILE A 124 -17.32 2.63 1.73
CA ILE A 124 -17.58 3.96 2.30
C ILE A 124 -18.56 3.93 3.49
N PRO A 125 -19.71 3.22 3.43
CA PRO A 125 -20.66 3.22 4.55
C PRO A 125 -20.05 2.70 5.85
N GLN A 126 -19.28 1.60 5.78
CA GLN A 126 -18.63 1.04 6.97
C GLN A 126 -17.50 1.93 7.46
N ALA A 127 -16.69 2.50 6.56
CA ALA A 127 -15.61 3.40 6.93
C ALA A 127 -16.11 4.68 7.63
N LEU A 128 -17.26 5.20 7.25
CA LEU A 128 -17.93 6.31 7.94
C LEU A 128 -18.43 5.89 9.32
N ALA A 129 -19.04 4.70 9.43
CA ALA A 129 -19.50 4.16 10.71
C ALA A 129 -18.32 3.93 11.68
N ASP A 130 -17.19 3.42 11.19
CA ASP A 130 -15.97 3.23 11.99
C ASP A 130 -15.44 4.56 12.52
N LEU A 131 -15.46 5.60 11.70
CA LEU A 131 -15.08 6.96 12.10
C LEU A 131 -16.03 7.51 13.17
N GLU A 132 -17.33 7.43 12.97
CA GLU A 132 -18.36 7.93 13.90
C GLU A 132 -18.31 7.21 15.24
N ASN A 133 -18.07 5.90 15.23
CA ASN A 133 -18.02 5.07 16.43
C ASN A 133 -16.63 5.07 17.13
N GLY A 134 -15.61 5.69 16.53
CA GLY A 134 -14.25 5.68 17.06
C GLY A 134 -13.61 4.27 17.04
N THR A 135 -14.01 3.42 16.08
CA THR A 135 -13.52 2.04 15.92
C THR A 135 -12.47 1.89 14.82
N LEU A 136 -11.92 3.03 14.36
CA LEU A 136 -10.86 3.02 13.35
C LEU A 136 -9.65 2.23 13.86
N ALA A 137 -9.09 1.36 12.99
CA ALA A 137 -7.80 0.75 13.25
C ALA A 137 -6.72 1.84 13.31
N ASN A 138 -5.76 1.67 14.22
CA ASN A 138 -4.62 2.58 14.27
C ASN A 138 -3.72 2.33 13.03
N PRO A 139 -3.47 3.33 12.19
CA PRO A 139 -2.63 3.17 11.02
C PRO A 139 -1.21 2.65 11.32
N LEU A 140 -0.73 2.89 12.53
CA LEU A 140 0.61 2.50 12.98
C LEU A 140 0.72 1.02 13.41
N ASP A 141 -0.41 0.30 13.52
CA ASP A 141 -0.39 -1.14 13.85
C ASP A 141 -0.06 -2.01 12.62
N VAL A 142 -0.03 -1.42 11.43
CA VAL A 142 0.36 -2.11 10.20
C VAL A 142 1.84 -1.82 9.90
N HIS A 143 2.62 -2.87 9.70
CA HIS A 143 4.07 -2.82 9.51
C HIS A 143 4.45 -3.38 8.12
N PRO A 144 4.44 -2.54 7.07
CA PRO A 144 4.84 -2.97 5.73
C PRO A 144 6.32 -3.36 5.72
N ARG A 145 6.65 -4.42 4.99
CA ARG A 145 8.04 -4.84 4.78
C ARG A 145 8.79 -3.80 3.96
N THR A 146 10.06 -3.60 4.30
CA THR A 146 10.95 -2.68 3.58
C THR A 146 12.17 -3.35 2.96
N SER A 147 12.38 -4.64 3.27
CA SER A 147 13.43 -5.48 2.69
C SER A 147 13.04 -6.95 2.79
N LEU A 148 13.77 -7.84 2.12
CA LEU A 148 13.61 -9.30 2.24
C LEU A 148 14.02 -9.81 3.63
N ASP A 149 14.95 -9.12 4.29
CA ASP A 149 15.45 -9.48 5.62
C ASP A 149 14.63 -8.83 6.75
N ASP A 150 13.50 -8.20 6.43
CA ASP A 150 12.62 -7.60 7.42
C ASP A 150 12.10 -8.69 8.37
N PRO A 151 12.27 -8.54 9.69
CA PRO A 151 11.81 -9.53 10.66
C PRO A 151 10.29 -9.75 10.66
N ASN A 152 9.54 -8.84 10.06
CA ASN A 152 8.10 -8.98 9.83
C ASN A 152 7.78 -9.69 8.50
N ALA A 153 8.80 -10.00 7.68
CA ALA A 153 8.61 -10.77 6.47
C ALA A 153 8.36 -12.23 6.84
N GLU A 154 7.18 -12.76 6.53
CA GLU A 154 7.01 -14.21 6.53
C GLU A 154 7.95 -14.79 5.46
N PRO A 155 8.65 -15.91 5.76
CA PRO A 155 9.51 -16.55 4.77
C PRO A 155 8.66 -16.93 3.55
N VAL A 156 8.99 -16.38 2.40
CA VAL A 156 8.41 -16.80 1.13
C VAL A 156 8.89 -18.23 0.91
N ASP A 157 7.99 -19.22 1.05
CA ASP A 157 8.31 -20.61 0.77
C ASP A 157 8.61 -20.76 -0.73
N PRO A 158 9.87 -21.01 -1.12
CA PRO A 158 10.24 -21.14 -2.52
C PRO A 158 9.62 -22.34 -3.21
N ASP A 159 9.06 -23.30 -2.45
CA ASP A 159 8.52 -24.55 -2.99
C ASP A 159 7.01 -24.49 -3.29
N THR A 160 6.30 -23.42 -2.92
CA THR A 160 4.88 -23.25 -3.28
C THR A 160 4.67 -23.07 -4.79
N ASN A 161 5.73 -22.93 -5.57
CA ASN A 161 5.69 -22.68 -7.02
C ASN A 161 5.85 -23.92 -7.91
N GLN A 162 5.90 -25.16 -7.35
CA GLN A 162 6.13 -26.38 -8.15
C GLN A 162 4.94 -27.33 -8.25
N GLN A 163 3.77 -26.99 -7.73
CA GLN A 163 2.59 -27.85 -7.86
C GLN A 163 1.49 -27.15 -8.64
N GLU A 164 1.64 -27.00 -9.94
CA GLU A 164 0.55 -27.09 -10.93
C GLU A 164 1.21 -27.14 -12.29
N GLY A 165 1.49 -28.38 -12.73
CA GLY A 165 1.84 -28.74 -14.10
C GLY A 165 0.59 -29.07 -14.90
#